data_ec5cf7de5c14be09a084e427cbb32b06
#
_entry.id   ec5cf7de5c14be09a084e427cbb32b06
#
_cell.length_a   1.000
_cell.length_b   1.000
_cell.length_c   1.000
_cell.angle_alpha   90.00
_cell.angle_beta   90.00
_cell.angle_gamma   90.00
#
_symmetry.space_group_name_H-M   'P 1'
#
loop_
_entity.id
_entity.type
_entity.pdbx_description
1 polymer ?
#
loop_
_entity_poly.entity_id
_entity_poly.type
_entity_poly.pdbx_seq_one_letter_code
_entity_poly.pdbx_strand_id
1 'polypeptide(L)'
;MSLSEFKSMITTDILIIGAGPTGLFTVFEAGLLQLKCHLIDALGQPGGQCSELYPKKPIYDIPGYPEVLAGDLVENLMKQIEPFQPGFTLGERAEMLERTEDDFFLVTTNKGTKHKAKVVAIAGGLGSFEPRKPEIPGIEKFEDKGVAYLVKEPEQYRDKRVVIAGGGWKVDGGGSCGAVFHPPPSTVLVAVRPWPPRSAPSPAPTRPDRPVPRSWSAGAAGG
;
A
#
# COMPACT_ATOMS: atom_id res chain seq x y z
N MET A 1 19.97 35.73 -10.40
CA MET A 1 19.86 34.27 -10.49
C MET A 1 20.51 33.70 -9.23
N SER A 2 19.72 33.16 -8.33
CA SER A 2 20.15 32.66 -7.03
C SER A 2 20.87 31.32 -7.19
N LEU A 3 21.98 31.14 -6.46
CA LEU A 3 22.76 29.89 -6.41
C LEU A 3 22.05 28.67 -5.80
N SER A 4 20.72 28.78 -5.53
CA SER A 4 19.90 27.75 -4.90
C SER A 4 19.20 26.79 -5.90
N GLU A 5 19.37 26.93 -7.21
CA GLU A 5 18.60 26.17 -8.22
C GLU A 5 19.35 25.00 -8.86
N PHE A 6 20.57 24.67 -8.46
CA PHE A 6 21.22 23.44 -8.92
C PHE A 6 20.89 22.26 -7.99
N LYS A 7 19.62 21.83 -7.95
CA LYS A 7 19.31 20.49 -7.48
C LYS A 7 19.98 19.51 -8.46
N SER A 8 21.04 18.83 -8.03
CA SER A 8 21.84 17.95 -8.89
C SER A 8 20.91 16.90 -9.55
N MET A 9 21.01 16.79 -10.89
CA MET A 9 20.28 15.78 -11.64
C MET A 9 20.78 14.38 -11.23
N ILE A 10 19.85 13.51 -10.86
CA ILE A 10 20.13 12.13 -10.50
C ILE A 10 20.19 11.30 -11.79
N THR A 11 21.32 10.59 -12.00
CA THR A 11 21.50 9.71 -13.18
C THR A 11 21.60 8.27 -12.75
N THR A 12 20.85 7.39 -13.42
CA THR A 12 20.79 5.95 -13.13
C THR A 12 20.61 5.16 -14.44
N ASP A 13 20.80 3.83 -14.41
CA ASP A 13 20.52 3.01 -15.59
C ASP A 13 19.00 2.78 -15.74
N ILE A 14 18.33 2.43 -14.64
CA ILE A 14 16.89 2.21 -14.58
C ILE A 14 16.25 3.12 -13.54
N LEU A 15 15.31 3.93 -13.96
CA LEU A 15 14.43 4.69 -13.08
C LEU A 15 13.12 3.92 -12.89
N ILE A 16 12.73 3.68 -11.64
CA ILE A 16 11.51 2.93 -11.30
C ILE A 16 10.51 3.89 -10.66
N ILE A 17 9.33 4.01 -11.24
CA ILE A 17 8.23 4.82 -10.70
C ILE A 17 7.33 3.91 -9.88
N GLY A 18 7.40 4.06 -8.57
CA GLY A 18 6.73 3.24 -7.57
C GLY A 18 7.69 2.33 -6.80
N ALA A 19 7.76 2.49 -5.48
CA ALA A 19 8.56 1.69 -4.56
C ALA A 19 7.72 0.64 -3.80
N GLY A 20 6.62 0.17 -4.41
CA GLY A 20 5.86 -0.99 -3.95
C GLY A 20 6.58 -2.31 -4.21
N PRO A 21 5.99 -3.47 -3.84
CA PRO A 21 6.63 -4.78 -3.99
C PRO A 21 7.16 -5.06 -5.39
N THR A 22 6.42 -4.68 -6.45
CA THR A 22 6.86 -4.84 -7.85
C THR A 22 8.10 -3.98 -8.15
N GLY A 23 8.11 -2.71 -7.71
CA GLY A 23 9.26 -1.82 -7.92
C GLY A 23 10.50 -2.31 -7.17
N LEU A 24 10.35 -2.77 -5.93
CA LEU A 24 11.43 -3.35 -5.14
C LEU A 24 11.98 -4.62 -5.80
N PHE A 25 11.12 -5.52 -6.26
CA PHE A 25 11.57 -6.73 -6.96
C PHE A 25 12.24 -6.41 -8.30
N THR A 26 11.82 -5.35 -9.01
CA THR A 26 12.51 -4.86 -10.21
C THR A 26 13.97 -4.47 -9.92
N VAL A 27 14.24 -3.87 -8.76
CA VAL A 27 15.62 -3.58 -8.34
C VAL A 27 16.45 -4.84 -8.20
N PHE A 28 15.88 -5.91 -7.62
CA PHE A 28 16.56 -7.18 -7.46
C PHE A 28 16.97 -7.75 -8.82
N GLU A 29 16.04 -7.87 -9.75
CA GLU A 29 16.30 -8.40 -11.10
C GLU A 29 17.34 -7.56 -11.88
N ALA A 30 17.21 -6.22 -11.80
CA ALA A 30 18.16 -5.32 -12.44
C ALA A 30 19.56 -5.39 -11.79
N GLY A 31 19.61 -5.54 -10.47
CA GLY A 31 20.84 -5.68 -9.71
C GLY A 31 21.64 -6.92 -10.07
N LEU A 32 20.96 -8.05 -10.34
CA LEU A 32 21.62 -9.26 -10.86
C LEU A 32 22.32 -9.02 -12.21
N LEU A 33 21.83 -8.07 -12.99
CA LEU A 33 22.43 -7.62 -14.25
C LEU A 33 23.43 -6.48 -14.06
N GLN A 34 23.77 -6.13 -12.81
CA GLN A 34 24.68 -5.04 -12.44
C GLN A 34 24.22 -3.65 -12.91
N LEU A 35 22.90 -3.45 -13.09
CA LEU A 35 22.30 -2.19 -13.45
C LEU A 35 21.94 -1.39 -12.20
N LYS A 36 22.27 -0.11 -12.19
CA LYS A 36 21.94 0.81 -11.10
C LYS A 36 20.48 1.23 -11.20
N CYS A 37 19.78 1.17 -10.08
CA CYS A 37 18.39 1.57 -9.99
C CYS A 37 18.20 2.77 -9.08
N HIS A 38 17.22 3.60 -9.41
CA HIS A 38 16.69 4.66 -8.55
C HIS A 38 15.16 4.60 -8.57
N LEU A 39 14.52 4.67 -7.39
CA LEU A 39 13.07 4.60 -7.27
C LEU A 39 12.51 5.98 -6.89
N ILE A 40 11.35 6.33 -7.50
CA ILE A 40 10.56 7.49 -7.12
C ILE A 40 9.23 6.97 -6.54
N ASP A 41 8.84 7.47 -5.36
CA ASP A 41 7.52 7.17 -4.81
C ASP A 41 6.89 8.41 -4.18
N ALA A 42 5.58 8.57 -4.35
CA ALA A 42 4.80 9.63 -3.74
C ALA A 42 4.70 9.50 -2.21
N LEU A 43 4.84 8.27 -1.70
CA LEU A 43 4.86 7.99 -0.26
C LEU A 43 6.22 8.30 0.35
N GLY A 44 6.22 8.64 1.63
CA GLY A 44 7.44 8.94 2.40
C GLY A 44 8.26 7.70 2.80
N GLN A 45 7.79 6.49 2.44
CA GLN A 45 8.44 5.22 2.75
C GLN A 45 8.21 4.21 1.62
N PRO A 46 9.14 3.23 1.43
CA PRO A 46 8.94 2.13 0.50
C PRO A 46 7.83 1.18 0.94
N GLY A 47 7.33 0.39 -0.02
CA GLY A 47 6.36 -0.68 0.21
C GLY A 47 4.99 -0.42 -0.37
N GLY A 48 4.69 0.82 -0.81
CA GLY A 48 3.42 1.17 -1.43
C GLY A 48 2.22 0.82 -0.54
N GLN A 49 1.20 0.20 -1.12
CA GLN A 49 -0.02 -0.17 -0.39
C GLN A 49 0.23 -1.15 0.77
N CYS A 50 1.21 -2.03 0.64
CA CYS A 50 1.54 -3.02 1.66
C CYS A 50 2.02 -2.38 2.96
N SER A 51 2.80 -1.31 2.87
CA SER A 51 3.26 -0.57 4.06
C SER A 51 2.25 0.49 4.51
N GLU A 52 1.58 1.17 3.57
CA GLU A 52 0.76 2.33 3.88
C GLU A 52 -0.65 1.94 4.34
N LEU A 53 -1.30 0.95 3.68
CA LEU A 53 -2.70 0.66 3.91
C LEU A 53 -2.94 -0.49 4.89
N TYR A 54 -2.21 -1.58 4.76
CA TYR A 54 -2.51 -2.79 5.52
C TYR A 54 -1.28 -3.66 5.82
N PRO A 55 -0.30 -3.14 6.57
CA PRO A 55 0.93 -3.88 6.84
C PRO A 55 0.71 -5.21 7.59
N LYS A 56 -0.37 -5.32 8.36
CA LYS A 56 -0.75 -6.52 9.13
C LYS A 56 -1.71 -7.46 8.38
N LYS A 57 -1.98 -7.18 7.08
CA LYS A 57 -2.84 -8.04 6.27
C LYS A 57 -2.07 -9.25 5.77
N PRO A 58 -2.58 -10.49 5.95
CA PRO A 58 -1.99 -11.67 5.35
C PRO A 58 -2.21 -11.67 3.83
N ILE A 59 -1.18 -12.06 3.08
CA ILE A 59 -1.15 -12.22 1.62
C ILE A 59 -0.85 -13.69 1.34
N TYR A 60 -1.56 -14.29 0.38
CA TYR A 60 -1.51 -15.72 0.08
C TYR A 60 -1.05 -16.03 -1.35
N ASP A 61 -0.84 -15.01 -2.17
CA ASP A 61 -0.54 -15.11 -3.60
C ASP A 61 0.91 -14.74 -3.96
N ILE A 62 1.82 -14.84 -2.97
CA ILE A 62 3.25 -14.65 -3.20
C ILE A 62 3.91 -16.02 -3.39
N PRO A 63 4.54 -16.27 -4.54
CA PRO A 63 5.24 -17.53 -4.78
C PRO A 63 6.26 -17.87 -3.68
N GLY A 64 6.23 -19.11 -3.17
CA GLY A 64 7.12 -19.57 -2.13
C GLY A 64 6.67 -19.24 -0.69
N TYR A 65 5.62 -18.45 -0.51
CA TYR A 65 5.01 -18.18 0.79
C TYR A 65 3.58 -18.70 0.83
N PRO A 66 3.25 -19.68 1.70
CA PRO A 66 1.86 -20.09 1.94
C PRO A 66 1.02 -18.92 2.48
N GLU A 67 1.65 -18.07 3.30
CA GLU A 67 1.11 -16.85 3.86
C GLU A 67 2.28 -15.95 4.27
N VAL A 68 2.14 -14.65 4.06
CA VAL A 68 3.09 -13.63 4.54
C VAL A 68 2.33 -12.35 4.87
N LEU A 69 2.70 -11.65 5.95
CA LEU A 69 2.15 -10.34 6.22
C LEU A 69 2.66 -9.30 5.20
N ALA A 70 1.82 -8.37 4.81
CA ALA A 70 2.17 -7.36 3.81
C ALA A 70 3.42 -6.53 4.23
N GLY A 71 3.54 -6.18 5.50
CA GLY A 71 4.71 -5.50 6.05
C GLY A 71 5.97 -6.37 5.99
N ASP A 72 5.86 -7.64 6.39
CA ASP A 72 6.99 -8.58 6.39
C ASP A 72 7.48 -8.85 4.95
N LEU A 73 6.57 -8.91 3.99
CA LEU A 73 6.94 -9.01 2.57
C LEU A 73 7.81 -7.82 2.15
N VAL A 74 7.41 -6.60 2.52
CA VAL A 74 8.19 -5.39 2.19
C VAL A 74 9.55 -5.41 2.87
N GLU A 75 9.63 -5.77 4.14
CA GLU A 75 10.90 -5.90 4.85
C GLU A 75 11.83 -6.91 4.17
N ASN A 76 11.30 -8.06 3.75
CA ASN A 76 12.08 -9.08 3.06
C ASN A 76 12.58 -8.58 1.70
N LEU A 77 11.74 -7.88 0.92
CA LEU A 77 12.14 -7.27 -0.33
C LEU A 77 13.21 -6.19 -0.12
N MET A 78 13.11 -5.35 0.91
CA MET A 78 14.13 -4.36 1.24
C MET A 78 15.48 -5.02 1.59
N LYS A 79 15.48 -6.09 2.38
CA LYS A 79 16.69 -6.89 2.66
C LYS A 79 17.26 -7.52 1.37
N GLN A 80 16.41 -8.00 0.49
CA GLN A 80 16.82 -8.62 -0.78
C GLN A 80 17.52 -7.64 -1.72
N ILE A 81 17.13 -6.37 -1.72
CA ILE A 81 17.73 -5.33 -2.58
C ILE A 81 18.88 -4.57 -1.94
N GLU A 82 19.11 -4.73 -0.64
CA GLU A 82 20.17 -4.03 0.11
C GLU A 82 21.56 -4.15 -0.55
N PRO A 83 22.01 -5.32 -1.04
CA PRO A 83 23.31 -5.45 -1.70
C PRO A 83 23.49 -4.58 -2.95
N PHE A 84 22.40 -4.21 -3.61
CA PHE A 84 22.41 -3.42 -4.85
C PHE A 84 22.39 -1.91 -4.61
N GLN A 85 22.16 -1.47 -3.38
CA GLN A 85 22.18 -0.07 -2.93
C GLN A 85 21.39 0.89 -3.84
N PRO A 86 20.10 0.61 -4.13
CA PRO A 86 19.30 1.49 -4.96
C PRO A 86 19.12 2.87 -4.32
N GLY A 87 19.04 3.91 -5.17
CA GLY A 87 18.66 5.23 -4.70
C GLY A 87 17.14 5.38 -4.55
N PHE A 88 16.71 6.27 -3.66
CA PHE A 88 15.30 6.58 -3.44
C PHE A 88 15.04 8.08 -3.47
N THR A 89 13.96 8.48 -4.14
CA THR A 89 13.35 9.81 -4.04
C THR A 89 11.92 9.57 -3.54
N LEU A 90 11.73 9.70 -2.22
CA LEU A 90 10.46 9.45 -1.54
C LEU A 90 9.73 10.74 -1.23
N GLY A 91 8.38 10.66 -1.12
CA GLY A 91 7.53 11.83 -0.90
C GLY A 91 7.47 12.77 -2.11
N GLU A 92 7.81 12.26 -3.28
CA GLU A 92 7.74 13.00 -4.54
C GLU A 92 7.05 12.15 -5.61
N ARG A 93 6.17 12.79 -6.39
CA ARG A 93 5.43 12.14 -7.47
C ARG A 93 6.10 12.46 -8.81
N ALA A 94 6.35 11.44 -9.64
CA ALA A 94 6.74 11.65 -11.03
C ALA A 94 5.59 12.32 -11.79
N GLU A 95 5.83 13.45 -12.45
CA GLU A 95 4.79 14.21 -13.16
C GLU A 95 5.06 14.33 -14.64
N MET A 96 6.31 14.49 -15.02
CA MET A 96 6.67 14.73 -16.42
C MET A 96 7.71 13.70 -16.86
N LEU A 97 7.50 13.13 -18.03
CA LEU A 97 8.42 12.21 -18.69
C LEU A 97 8.71 12.74 -20.08
N GLU A 98 9.97 12.99 -20.36
CA GLU A 98 10.45 13.49 -21.64
C GLU A 98 11.54 12.58 -22.17
N ARG A 99 11.64 12.46 -23.50
CA ARG A 99 12.78 11.80 -24.15
C ARG A 99 13.78 12.87 -24.57
N THR A 100 15.02 12.70 -24.19
CA THR A 100 16.08 13.64 -24.52
C THR A 100 16.69 13.35 -25.90
N GLU A 101 17.39 14.31 -26.51
CA GLU A 101 18.03 14.13 -27.82
C GLU A 101 19.12 13.03 -27.82
N ASP A 102 19.75 12.78 -26.69
CA ASP A 102 20.75 11.72 -26.47
C ASP A 102 20.16 10.37 -26.10
N ASP A 103 18.85 10.17 -26.37
CA ASP A 103 18.12 8.92 -26.23
C ASP A 103 17.93 8.41 -24.78
N PHE A 104 17.99 9.34 -23.81
CA PHE A 104 17.63 9.07 -22.44
C PHE A 104 16.22 9.56 -22.13
N PHE A 105 15.70 9.09 -21.00
CA PHE A 105 14.48 9.63 -20.40
C PHE A 105 14.84 10.62 -19.30
N LEU A 106 14.14 11.74 -19.26
CA LEU A 106 14.18 12.72 -18.18
C LEU A 106 12.83 12.71 -17.47
N VAL A 107 12.84 12.37 -16.19
CA VAL A 107 11.66 12.43 -15.33
C VAL A 107 11.79 13.57 -14.35
N THR A 108 10.77 14.42 -14.31
CA THR A 108 10.68 15.53 -13.36
C THR A 108 9.56 15.26 -12.37
N THR A 109 9.85 15.43 -11.07
CA THR A 109 8.87 15.25 -10.00
C THR A 109 8.09 16.53 -9.73
N ASN A 110 7.00 16.43 -8.96
CA ASN A 110 6.20 17.56 -8.48
C ASN A 110 6.98 18.56 -7.61
N LYS A 111 8.16 18.19 -7.12
CA LYS A 111 9.08 19.08 -6.39
C LYS A 111 10.26 19.56 -7.24
N GLY A 112 10.23 19.31 -8.55
CA GLY A 112 11.25 19.74 -9.49
C GLY A 112 12.53 18.92 -9.45
N THR A 113 12.57 17.77 -8.77
CA THR A 113 13.73 16.87 -8.82
C THR A 113 13.79 16.20 -10.19
N LYS A 114 14.96 16.21 -10.82
CA LYS A 114 15.18 15.68 -12.17
C LYS A 114 15.99 14.38 -12.11
N HIS A 115 15.49 13.38 -12.82
CA HIS A 115 16.12 12.07 -12.93
C HIS A 115 16.34 11.73 -14.40
N LYS A 116 17.57 11.34 -14.76
CA LYS A 116 17.93 10.92 -16.12
C LYS A 116 18.24 9.42 -16.10
N ALA A 117 17.62 8.66 -17.00
CA ALA A 117 17.80 7.21 -17.09
C ALA A 117 17.70 6.71 -18.53
N LYS A 118 18.33 5.56 -18.81
CA LYS A 118 18.18 4.85 -20.10
C LYS A 118 16.84 4.14 -20.21
N VAL A 119 16.32 3.65 -19.08
CA VAL A 119 15.06 2.91 -19.00
C VAL A 119 14.21 3.49 -17.89
N VAL A 120 12.90 3.57 -18.10
CA VAL A 120 11.91 3.90 -17.08
C VAL A 120 10.96 2.71 -16.93
N ALA A 121 10.92 2.14 -15.73
CA ALA A 121 9.97 1.09 -15.35
C ALA A 121 8.83 1.72 -14.55
N ILE A 122 7.58 1.49 -14.98
CA ILE A 122 6.39 2.02 -14.30
C ILE A 122 5.79 0.90 -13.44
N ALA A 123 5.93 1.02 -12.12
CA ALA A 123 5.41 0.13 -11.10
C ALA A 123 4.48 0.86 -10.10
N GLY A 124 3.76 1.87 -10.59
CA GLY A 124 2.99 2.84 -9.78
C GLY A 124 1.72 2.29 -9.13
N GLY A 125 1.36 1.02 -9.33
CA GLY A 125 0.18 0.40 -8.72
C GLY A 125 -1.10 1.18 -9.05
N LEU A 126 -1.86 1.58 -8.02
CA LEU A 126 -3.06 2.43 -8.17
C LEU A 126 -2.72 3.93 -8.30
N GLY A 127 -1.44 4.29 -8.40
CA GLY A 127 -0.96 5.67 -8.40
C GLY A 127 -0.73 6.22 -6.99
N SER A 128 -0.55 7.54 -6.89
CA SER A 128 -0.44 8.21 -5.60
C SER A 128 -1.75 8.07 -4.83
N PHE A 129 -1.64 7.53 -3.61
CA PHE A 129 -2.82 7.33 -2.77
C PHE A 129 -3.30 8.67 -2.21
N GLU A 130 -4.42 9.15 -2.75
CA GLU A 130 -5.16 10.26 -2.18
C GLU A 130 -6.52 9.73 -1.70
N PRO A 131 -6.84 9.83 -0.39
CA PRO A 131 -8.14 9.41 0.11
C PRO A 131 -9.23 10.27 -0.52
N ARG A 132 -10.28 9.62 -1.05
CA ARG A 132 -11.48 10.34 -1.49
C ARG A 132 -12.17 10.91 -0.26
N LYS A 133 -12.15 12.22 -0.12
CA LYS A 133 -12.81 12.91 0.98
C LYS A 133 -14.29 13.12 0.64
N PRO A 134 -15.23 12.83 1.55
CA PRO A 134 -16.63 13.16 1.34
C PRO A 134 -16.81 14.66 1.34
N GLU A 135 -17.69 15.16 0.46
CA GLU A 135 -18.03 16.57 0.38
C GLU A 135 -18.98 16.99 1.53
N ILE A 136 -18.46 16.99 2.74
CA ILE A 136 -19.20 17.41 3.93
C ILE A 136 -18.65 18.76 4.38
N PRO A 137 -19.46 19.85 4.37
CA PRO A 137 -18.98 21.17 4.78
C PRO A 137 -18.37 21.17 6.18
N GLY A 138 -17.15 21.66 6.32
CA GLY A 138 -16.47 21.82 7.61
C GLY A 138 -15.79 20.56 8.14
N ILE A 139 -15.73 19.47 7.37
CA ILE A 139 -15.07 18.22 7.77
C ILE A 139 -13.57 18.40 8.00
N GLU A 140 -12.95 19.30 7.26
CA GLU A 140 -11.51 19.58 7.29
C GLU A 140 -11.04 20.01 8.69
N LYS A 141 -11.93 20.62 9.49
CA LYS A 141 -11.63 21.06 10.87
C LYS A 141 -11.42 19.89 11.83
N PHE A 142 -11.87 18.71 11.46
CA PHE A 142 -11.84 17.48 12.26
C PHE A 142 -10.84 16.45 11.73
N GLU A 143 -10.16 16.70 10.61
CA GLU A 143 -9.07 15.86 10.12
C GLU A 143 -8.01 15.75 11.22
N ASP A 144 -7.50 14.54 11.45
CA ASP A 144 -6.59 14.19 12.54
C ASP A 144 -7.09 14.49 13.98
N LYS A 145 -8.30 15.02 14.12
CA LYS A 145 -8.95 15.36 15.39
C LYS A 145 -10.25 14.58 15.65
N GLY A 146 -10.39 13.43 15.01
CA GLY A 146 -11.57 12.58 15.13
C GLY A 146 -12.16 12.12 13.80
N VAL A 147 -11.67 12.64 12.69
CA VAL A 147 -11.94 12.15 11.35
C VAL A 147 -10.66 11.55 10.79
N ALA A 148 -10.71 10.29 10.43
CA ALA A 148 -9.61 9.58 9.77
C ALA A 148 -10.11 8.93 8.49
N TYR A 149 -9.34 9.03 7.42
CA TYR A 149 -9.65 8.43 6.13
C TYR A 149 -9.00 7.06 5.96
N LEU A 150 -8.12 6.68 6.88
CA LEU A 150 -7.41 5.41 6.92
C LEU A 150 -7.24 4.96 8.37
N VAL A 151 -7.48 3.68 8.62
CA VAL A 151 -7.26 3.05 9.92
C VAL A 151 -5.99 2.21 9.84
N LYS A 152 -4.83 2.78 10.23
CA LYS A 152 -3.55 2.07 10.29
C LYS A 152 -3.46 1.17 11.53
N GLU A 153 -3.94 1.68 12.66
CA GLU A 153 -3.89 0.99 13.95
C GLU A 153 -5.29 0.87 14.55
N PRO A 154 -5.99 -0.27 14.33
CA PRO A 154 -7.35 -0.47 14.84
C PRO A 154 -7.48 -0.35 16.36
N GLU A 155 -6.40 -0.70 17.09
CA GLU A 155 -6.39 -0.68 18.56
C GLU A 155 -6.62 0.73 19.16
N GLN A 156 -6.23 1.78 18.46
CA GLN A 156 -6.49 3.16 18.91
C GLN A 156 -7.98 3.50 19.00
N TYR A 157 -8.85 2.70 18.37
CA TYR A 157 -10.30 2.87 18.36
C TYR A 157 -11.02 1.92 19.33
N ARG A 158 -10.28 1.06 20.05
CA ARG A 158 -10.85 0.15 21.03
C ARG A 158 -11.60 0.95 22.12
N ASP A 159 -12.77 0.44 22.51
CA ASP A 159 -13.67 1.06 23.51
C ASP A 159 -14.14 2.50 23.19
N LYS A 160 -14.03 2.92 21.92
CA LYS A 160 -14.55 4.21 21.44
C LYS A 160 -15.81 4.01 20.59
N ARG A 161 -16.69 5.02 20.61
CA ARG A 161 -17.79 5.07 19.64
C ARG A 161 -17.25 5.52 18.30
N VAL A 162 -17.36 4.66 17.30
CA VAL A 162 -16.82 4.88 15.96
C VAL A 162 -17.97 4.86 14.97
N VAL A 163 -18.04 5.85 14.11
CA VAL A 163 -18.92 5.88 12.94
C VAL A 163 -18.05 5.62 11.72
N ILE A 164 -18.38 4.59 10.95
CA ILE A 164 -17.72 4.27 9.70
C ILE A 164 -18.68 4.64 8.57
N ALA A 165 -18.26 5.58 7.73
CA ALA A 165 -19.00 5.98 6.54
C ALA A 165 -18.26 5.49 5.29
N GLY A 166 -18.93 4.65 4.48
CA GLY A 166 -18.35 3.97 3.33
C GLY A 166 -18.18 2.47 3.60
N GLY A 167 -17.55 1.77 2.69
CA GLY A 167 -17.44 0.31 2.73
C GLY A 167 -18.35 -0.32 1.66
N GLY A 168 -17.85 -0.40 0.42
CA GLY A 168 -18.51 -1.15 -0.63
C GLY A 168 -18.35 -2.64 -0.36
N TRP A 169 -19.48 -3.35 -0.19
CA TRP A 169 -19.55 -4.80 -0.22
C TRP A 169 -19.74 -5.23 -1.66
N LYS A 170 -18.81 -5.98 -2.25
CA LYS A 170 -19.15 -6.84 -3.37
C LYS A 170 -19.64 -8.15 -2.79
N VAL A 171 -20.94 -8.34 -2.78
CA VAL A 171 -21.55 -9.65 -2.56
C VAL A 171 -21.53 -10.36 -3.90
N ASP A 172 -20.51 -11.15 -4.18
CA ASP A 172 -20.58 -12.13 -5.24
C ASP A 172 -21.56 -13.20 -4.76
N GLY A 173 -22.66 -13.34 -5.50
CA GLY A 173 -23.82 -14.13 -5.10
C GLY A 173 -23.49 -15.58 -4.77
N GLY A 174 -23.52 -15.91 -3.50
CA GLY A 174 -23.31 -17.24 -2.95
C GLY A 174 -23.09 -17.13 -1.44
N GLY A 175 -24.18 -17.28 -0.68
CA GLY A 175 -24.17 -17.03 0.76
C GLY A 175 -23.13 -17.79 1.54
N SER A 176 -22.17 -17.09 2.06
CA SER A 176 -21.59 -17.31 3.37
C SER A 176 -20.84 -16.04 3.78
N CYS A 177 -21.19 -15.51 4.94
CA CYS A 177 -20.65 -14.29 5.51
C CYS A 177 -19.22 -14.52 6.00
N GLY A 178 -18.27 -14.47 5.08
CA GLY A 178 -16.85 -14.33 5.38
C GLY A 178 -16.44 -12.94 4.90
N ALA A 179 -16.31 -11.99 5.81
CA ALA A 179 -15.87 -10.65 5.47
C ALA A 179 -14.41 -10.68 4.99
N VAL A 180 -14.23 -10.86 3.69
CA VAL A 180 -12.96 -10.53 3.04
C VAL A 180 -13.03 -9.04 2.75
N PHE A 181 -12.32 -8.26 3.55
CA PHE A 181 -12.15 -6.84 3.34
C PHE A 181 -11.26 -6.65 2.09
N HIS A 182 -11.88 -6.54 0.93
CA HIS A 182 -11.30 -5.84 -0.19
C HIS A 182 -11.84 -4.41 -0.14
N PRO A 183 -11.08 -3.42 0.31
CA PRO A 183 -11.52 -2.06 0.12
C PRO A 183 -11.41 -1.75 -1.37
N PRO A 184 -12.54 -1.40 -2.04
CA PRO A 184 -12.41 -0.54 -3.21
C PRO A 184 -11.79 0.78 -2.74
N PRO A 185 -11.31 1.64 -3.63
CA PRO A 185 -10.79 2.95 -3.27
C PRO A 185 -11.93 3.86 -2.80
N SER A 186 -12.56 3.54 -1.71
CA SER A 186 -13.65 4.28 -1.12
C SER A 186 -13.28 4.64 0.31
N THR A 187 -13.32 5.91 0.53
CA THR A 187 -13.11 6.64 1.78
C THR A 187 -13.76 5.92 2.96
N VAL A 188 -12.98 5.53 3.95
CA VAL A 188 -13.46 5.16 5.26
C VAL A 188 -13.38 6.42 6.11
N LEU A 189 -14.52 6.99 6.45
CA LEU A 189 -14.61 8.07 7.42
C LEU A 189 -14.80 7.45 8.79
N VAL A 190 -13.86 7.64 9.70
CA VAL A 190 -13.97 7.21 11.10
C VAL A 190 -14.17 8.44 11.96
N ALA A 191 -15.39 8.67 12.44
CA ALA A 191 -15.67 9.72 13.43
C ALA A 191 -15.68 9.11 14.84
N VAL A 192 -14.85 9.64 15.73
CA VAL A 192 -14.68 9.14 17.10
C VAL A 192 -15.29 10.13 18.10
N ARG A 193 -16.19 9.63 18.98
CA ARG A 193 -16.63 10.38 20.16
C ARG A 193 -16.22 9.66 21.44
N PRO A 194 -15.88 10.39 22.54
CA PRO A 194 -15.66 9.77 23.84
C PRO A 194 -16.90 8.99 24.30
N TRP A 195 -16.69 7.78 24.86
CA TRP A 195 -17.78 6.94 25.37
C TRP A 195 -18.03 7.30 26.84
N PRO A 196 -19.30 7.50 27.31
CA PRO A 196 -19.59 7.50 28.73
C PRO A 196 -19.35 6.09 29.31
N PRO A 197 -18.94 5.96 30.59
CA PRO A 197 -18.69 4.66 31.20
C PRO A 197 -19.93 3.76 31.10
N ARG A 198 -19.70 2.48 30.76
CA ARG A 198 -20.76 1.47 30.56
C ARG A 198 -21.49 1.20 31.85
N SER A 199 -22.81 1.30 31.84
CA SER A 199 -23.70 0.46 32.65
C SER A 199 -23.66 -0.96 32.06
N ALA A 200 -23.51 -1.98 32.93
CA ALA A 200 -23.25 -3.38 32.71
C ALA A 200 -23.55 -4.04 31.34
N PRO A 201 -22.78 -5.03 30.90
CA PRO A 201 -22.90 -5.63 29.56
C PRO A 201 -24.14 -6.50 29.42
N SER A 202 -24.84 -6.35 28.30
CA SER A 202 -25.82 -7.34 27.84
C SER A 202 -25.10 -8.63 27.41
N PRO A 203 -25.69 -9.81 27.67
CA PRO A 203 -25.06 -11.07 27.30
C PRO A 203 -24.88 -11.18 25.77
N ALA A 204 -23.71 -11.68 25.36
CA ALA A 204 -23.38 -11.89 23.97
C ALA A 204 -24.31 -12.92 23.32
N PRO A 205 -24.71 -12.73 22.04
CA PRO A 205 -25.46 -13.77 21.31
C PRO A 205 -24.56 -15.00 21.11
N THR A 206 -25.07 -16.16 21.50
CA THR A 206 -24.44 -17.46 21.27
C THR A 206 -24.29 -17.72 19.77
N ARG A 207 -23.07 -17.96 19.30
CA ARG A 207 -22.82 -18.40 17.92
C ARG A 207 -23.39 -19.80 17.71
N PRO A 208 -24.15 -20.05 16.63
CA PRO A 208 -24.45 -21.41 16.22
C PRO A 208 -23.18 -22.13 15.77
N ASP A 209 -23.04 -23.39 16.18
CA ASP A 209 -21.92 -24.26 15.83
C ASP A 209 -21.71 -24.34 14.31
N ARG A 210 -20.51 -24.08 13.86
CA ARG A 210 -20.13 -24.30 12.45
C ARG A 210 -19.94 -25.81 12.21
N PRO A 211 -20.51 -26.38 11.16
CA PRO A 211 -20.17 -27.74 10.77
C PRO A 211 -18.71 -27.79 10.27
N VAL A 212 -17.96 -28.76 10.80
CA VAL A 212 -16.58 -29.05 10.41
C VAL A 212 -16.56 -29.56 8.95
N PRO A 213 -15.69 -29.05 8.04
CA PRO A 213 -15.58 -29.59 6.71
C PRO A 213 -15.10 -31.04 6.74
N ARG A 214 -15.80 -31.94 6.02
CA ARG A 214 -15.41 -33.34 5.86
C ARG A 214 -14.07 -33.42 5.14
N SER A 215 -13.13 -34.16 5.74
CA SER A 215 -11.83 -34.47 5.13
C SER A 215 -11.99 -35.13 3.75
N TRP A 216 -11.21 -34.70 2.80
CA TRP A 216 -11.04 -35.38 1.50
C TRP A 216 -10.35 -36.70 1.78
N SER A 217 -11.07 -37.81 1.63
CA SER A 217 -10.48 -39.13 1.57
C SER A 217 -9.91 -39.34 0.16
N ALA A 218 -8.61 -39.47 0.04
CA ALA A 218 -7.95 -39.94 -1.17
C ALA A 218 -8.43 -41.36 -1.49
N GLY A 219 -9.20 -41.50 -2.57
CA GLY A 219 -9.54 -42.81 -3.14
C GLY A 219 -8.30 -43.41 -3.78
N ALA A 220 -7.79 -44.49 -3.19
CA ALA A 220 -6.83 -45.35 -3.83
C ALA A 220 -7.56 -46.10 -4.97
N ALA A 221 -7.20 -45.83 -6.22
CA ALA A 221 -7.54 -46.68 -7.36
C ALA A 221 -6.45 -47.74 -7.49
N GLY A 222 -6.76 -48.97 -7.11
CA GLY A 222 -6.04 -50.14 -7.55
C GLY A 222 -6.58 -50.62 -8.90
N GLY A 223 -5.71 -51.18 -9.72
CA GLY A 223 -5.98 -51.79 -10.99
C GLY A 223 -4.77 -51.73 -11.89
#